data_2982e771e1384410e0e0c8640617e9d1
#
_entry.id   2982e771e1384410e0e0c8640617e9d1
#
_cell.length_a   1.000
_cell.length_b   1.000
_cell.length_c   1.000
_cell.angle_alpha   90.00
_cell.angle_beta   90.00
_cell.angle_gamma   90.00
#
_symmetry.space_group_name_H-M   'P 1'
#
loop_
_entity.id
_entity.type
_entity.pdbx_description
1 polymer ?
#
loop_
_entity_poly.entity_id
_entity_poly.type
_entity_poly.pdbx_seq_one_letter_code
_entity_poly.pdbx_strand_id
1 'polypeptide(L)' 'MQNRVREFRAKKGFTQMQLACEIGCEQGLVSLYERGVNTPSLHNALRLARALGTTVEALFDGEADG' A
#
# COMPACT_ATOMS: atom_id res chain seq x y z
N MET A 1 -7.11 3.80 -9.69
CA MET A 1 -6.39 4.75 -8.82
C MET A 1 -4.90 4.44 -8.84
N GLN A 2 -4.07 5.44 -9.04
CA GLN A 2 -2.63 5.25 -8.97
C GLN A 2 -2.15 5.55 -7.56
N ASN A 3 -1.08 4.87 -7.16
CA ASN A 3 -0.52 5.07 -5.83
C ASN A 3 0.93 4.62 -5.82
N ARG A 4 1.59 4.80 -4.68
CA ARG A 4 3.01 4.48 -4.53
C ARG A 4 3.27 3.29 -3.62
N VAL A 5 2.26 2.47 -3.37
CA VAL A 5 2.41 1.32 -2.49
C VAL A 5 3.52 0.40 -2.97
N ARG A 6 3.51 0.06 -4.26
CA ARG A 6 4.52 -0.81 -4.84
C ARG A 6 5.92 -0.21 -4.73
N GLU A 7 6.03 1.08 -4.97
CA GLU A 7 7.31 1.79 -4.90
C GLU A 7 7.90 1.73 -3.49
N PHE A 8 7.09 2.06 -2.48
CA PHE A 8 7.56 2.02 -1.10
C PHE A 8 7.82 0.59 -0.64
N ARG A 9 7.00 -0.36 -1.10
CA ARG A 9 7.22 -1.78 -0.79
C ARG A 9 8.60 -2.22 -1.30
N ALA A 10 8.90 -1.89 -2.56
CA ALA A 10 10.19 -2.25 -3.16
C ALA A 10 11.35 -1.62 -2.40
N LYS A 11 11.20 -0.37 -1.99
CA LYS A 11 12.26 0.31 -1.21
C LYS A 11 12.51 -0.37 0.13
N LYS A 12 11.46 -0.94 0.75
CA LYS A 12 11.61 -1.69 1.99
C LYS A 12 12.17 -3.08 1.78
N GLY A 13 12.19 -3.55 0.54
CA GLY A 13 12.64 -4.89 0.24
C GLY A 13 11.61 -5.97 0.55
N PHE A 14 10.34 -5.61 0.65
CA PHE A 14 9.27 -6.57 0.89
C PHE A 14 8.75 -7.16 -0.41
N THR A 15 8.42 -8.46 -0.36
CA THR A 15 7.55 -9.05 -1.39
C THR A 15 6.11 -8.66 -1.08
N GLN A 16 5.21 -8.87 -2.03
CA GLN A 16 3.78 -8.66 -1.77
C GLN A 16 3.29 -9.50 -0.59
N MET A 17 3.77 -10.75 -0.53
CA MET A 17 3.38 -11.66 0.56
C MET A 17 3.88 -11.15 1.91
N GLN A 18 5.12 -10.64 1.96
CA GLN A 18 5.67 -10.10 3.21
C GLN A 18 4.87 -8.89 3.66
N LEU A 19 4.52 -7.99 2.75
CA LEU A 19 3.71 -6.84 3.09
C LEU A 19 2.32 -7.27 3.57
N ALA A 20 1.72 -8.26 2.90
CA ALA A 20 0.43 -8.79 3.31
C ALA A 20 0.48 -9.33 4.74
N CYS A 21 1.55 -10.03 5.09
CA CYS A 21 1.74 -10.51 6.46
C CYS A 21 1.84 -9.35 7.44
N GLU A 22 2.55 -8.30 7.07
CA GLU A 22 2.74 -7.14 7.95
C GLU A 22 1.44 -6.42 8.25
N ILE A 23 0.54 -6.37 7.28
CA ILE A 23 -0.73 -5.66 7.47
C ILE A 23 -1.90 -6.59 7.80
N GLY A 24 -1.64 -7.90 7.85
CA GLY A 24 -2.65 -8.87 8.26
C GLY A 24 -3.72 -9.15 7.22
N CYS A 25 -3.35 -9.18 5.95
CA CYS A 25 -4.29 -9.51 4.88
C CYS A 25 -3.67 -10.51 3.91
N GLU A 26 -4.41 -10.87 2.87
CA GLU A 26 -3.94 -11.79 1.84
C GLU A 26 -3.13 -11.08 0.79
N GLN A 27 -2.18 -11.79 0.18
CA GLN A 27 -1.33 -11.25 -0.87
C GLN A 27 -2.15 -10.68 -2.04
N GLY A 28 -3.22 -11.36 -2.40
CA GLY A 28 -4.07 -10.91 -3.50
C GLY A 28 -4.61 -9.51 -3.27
N LEU A 29 -4.90 -9.16 -2.02
CA LEU A 29 -5.39 -7.83 -1.70
C LEU A 29 -4.30 -6.77 -1.87
N VAL A 30 -3.07 -7.09 -1.48
CA VAL A 30 -1.95 -6.17 -1.72
C VAL A 30 -1.79 -5.92 -3.22
N SER A 31 -1.89 -6.97 -4.02
CA SER A 31 -1.81 -6.83 -5.48
C SER A 31 -2.89 -5.90 -6.01
N LEU A 32 -4.12 -6.05 -5.51
CA LEU A 32 -5.23 -5.20 -5.94
C LEU A 32 -5.01 -3.74 -5.54
N TYR A 33 -4.46 -3.51 -4.36
CA TYR A 33 -4.11 -2.16 -3.93
C TYR A 33 -3.06 -1.55 -4.86
N GLU A 34 -2.00 -2.30 -5.17
CA GLU A 34 -0.91 -1.78 -5.99
C GLU A 34 -1.35 -1.44 -7.41
N ARG A 35 -2.31 -2.21 -7.93
CA ARG A 35 -2.83 -1.98 -9.28
C ARG A 35 -3.93 -0.92 -9.30
N GLY A 36 -4.32 -0.41 -8.13
CA GLY A 36 -5.36 0.59 -8.05
C GLY A 36 -6.77 0.07 -8.29
N VAL A 37 -6.94 -1.24 -8.24
CA VAL A 37 -8.26 -1.88 -8.44
C VAL A 37 -9.12 -1.71 -7.20
N ASN A 38 -8.51 -1.88 -6.02
CA ASN A 38 -9.21 -1.68 -4.75
C ASN A 38 -8.57 -0.53 -4.00
N THR A 39 -9.40 0.27 -3.34
CA THR A 39 -8.93 1.31 -2.44
C THR A 39 -8.97 0.76 -1.02
N PRO A 40 -7.87 0.81 -0.28
CA PRO A 40 -7.89 0.29 1.09
C PRO A 40 -8.78 1.13 1.99
N SER A 41 -9.36 0.48 3.00
CA SER A 41 -10.05 1.20 4.06
C SER A 41 -9.05 2.09 4.78
N LEU A 42 -9.54 3.04 5.57
CA LEU A 42 -8.65 3.88 6.38
C LEU A 42 -7.76 3.02 7.28
N HIS A 43 -8.34 1.99 7.90
CA HIS A 43 -7.61 1.09 8.76
C HIS A 43 -6.45 0.42 8.03
N ASN A 44 -6.70 -0.12 6.86
CA ASN A 44 -5.65 -0.77 6.07
C ASN A 44 -4.66 0.23 5.50
N ALA A 45 -5.12 1.42 5.13
CA ALA A 45 -4.23 2.47 4.64
C ALA A 45 -3.23 2.88 5.73
N LEU A 46 -3.68 3.00 6.97
CA LEU A 46 -2.80 3.32 8.09
C LEU A 46 -1.80 2.19 8.35
N ARG A 47 -2.25 0.94 8.25
CA ARG A 47 -1.36 -0.22 8.42
C ARG A 47 -0.30 -0.26 7.33
N LEU A 48 -0.70 0.01 6.09
CA LEU A 48 0.25 0.09 4.97
C LEU A 48 1.30 1.16 5.23
N ALA A 49 0.86 2.35 5.64
CA ALA A 49 1.78 3.45 5.89
C ALA A 49 2.78 3.10 6.98
N ARG A 50 2.33 2.47 8.07
CA ARG A 50 3.21 2.07 9.16
C ARG A 50 4.20 1.00 8.73
N ALA A 51 3.71 -0.01 8.01
CA ALA A 51 4.56 -1.10 7.54
C ALA A 51 5.63 -0.60 6.58
N LEU A 52 5.29 0.39 5.78
CA LEU A 52 6.19 0.93 4.76
C LEU A 52 7.00 2.13 5.26
N GLY A 53 6.79 2.54 6.51
CA GLY A 53 7.56 3.63 7.11
C GLY A 53 7.27 4.99 6.49
N THR A 54 6.04 5.22 6.10
CA THR A 54 5.63 6.44 5.43
C THR A 54 4.25 6.88 5.93
N THR A 55 3.61 7.78 5.23
CA THR A 55 2.29 8.30 5.58
C THR A 55 1.28 7.88 4.52
N VAL A 56 0.00 7.94 4.88
CA VAL A 56 -1.09 7.67 3.93
C VAL A 56 -1.00 8.66 2.78
N GLU A 57 -0.73 9.92 3.10
CA GLU A 57 -0.60 10.95 2.08
C GLU A 57 0.52 10.64 1.09
N ALA A 58 1.66 10.19 1.58
CA ALA A 58 2.77 9.85 0.69
C ALA A 58 2.43 8.70 -0.24
N LEU A 59 1.62 7.75 0.24
CA LEU A 59 1.23 6.60 -0.57
C LEU A 59 0.18 6.94 -1.62
N PHE A 60 -0.76 7.83 -1.30
CA PHE A 60 -1.96 8.01 -2.11
C PHE A 60 -2.19 9.44 -2.60
N ASP A 61 -1.44 10.39 -2.09
CA ASP A 61 -1.70 11.81 -2.34
C ASP A 61 -1.51 12.21 -3.81
N GLY A 62 -0.67 11.49 -4.54
CA GLY A 62 -0.46 11.78 -5.96
C GLY A 62 -1.74 11.73 -6.78
N GLU A 63 -2.75 11.08 -6.25
CA GLU A 63 -4.05 10.96 -6.89
C GLU A 63 -4.80 12.29 -6.92
N ALA A 64 -4.64 13.07 -5.86
CA ALA A 64 -5.40 14.30 -5.69
C ALA A 64 -5.09 15.35 -6.74
N ASP A 65 -3.92 15.26 -7.32
CA ASP A 65 -3.48 16.23 -8.31
C ASP A 65 -3.96 15.89 -9.71
N GLY A 66 -4.51 14.72 -9.82
CA GLY A 66 -4.94 14.07 -11.05
C GLY A 66 -5.46 14.92 -12.13
#